data_3702b651fcd7eb81d2cc7cac6fdbc09a
#
_entry.id   3702b651fcd7eb81d2cc7cac6fdbc09a
#
_cell.length_a   1.000
_cell.length_b   1.000
_cell.length_c   1.000
_cell.angle_alpha   90.00
_cell.angle_beta   90.00
_cell.angle_gamma   90.00
#
_symmetry.space_group_name_H-M   'P 1'
#
loop_
_entity.id
_entity.type
_entity.pdbx_description
1 polymer ?
#
loop_
_entity_poly.entity_id
_entity_poly.type
_entity_poly.pdbx_seq_one_letter_code
_entity_poly.pdbx_strand_id
1 'polypeptide(L)'
;MNARILSSGKWLGIAVICLFQFACSPNDLYSNNTELKELYLESFYLDQVFQSTQTDYSTSVGYLASSIRIFTTPEDSSTSVSINGIDASPDGTRIALNEGSNTINIIVTAGNGDQQTYTLTATRATFADFSRQAYAKSFNTGAGDAFGFSVATTQDLMVAGAFNEDSNTTGINSLSNDDGNADNSGAVYVYLNYGGVWIPDAYVKASNTGANDQFGYQVALSGSTLVVSAHLEDSNSSGINSTPNDAGNNVGAVYVFVRGDDGYWTQQAYIKPSNPSDNDEFGRYIDIDGDTLVVGSRYEDSNTTGINSTPNDSGINSGAVYVFTRDDNNQWSQQAFIKASNAGDNDGFSVVSLSGDTLAVGAIYENSTTTGINSMPNDSGSGNGAAYVFTREGITWTQQAYIKPDISQDSLAFGIVDVDEDTLVVGAIGDNSESYGINSTYNNTGAADFSGSAFVFVRNGTNWSQQAYLKAPLTGTLNDLEYFGFSVDIDGNTLIVGSPLEKSSVGGTNPVTSDDTLSSAGAAFVYTRAGTNWQQTLHLKADTPESDDLFGIDVAIAGDIIITGIPGEDSNSYGVNDIYNDDGSVDDSGAAYLYQ
;
A
#
# COMPACT_ATOMS: atom_id res chain seq x y z
N MET A 1 -71.05 -29.20 21.51
CA MET A 1 -71.12 -29.42 22.96
C MET A 1 -69.74 -29.79 23.48
N ASN A 2 -69.20 -28.96 24.32
CA ASN A 2 -68.44 -29.21 25.56
C ASN A 2 -67.50 -30.45 25.57
N ALA A 3 -66.32 -30.46 26.04
CA ALA A 3 -65.52 -29.57 26.93
C ALA A 3 -64.10 -30.16 27.05
N ARG A 4 -63.13 -29.32 27.29
CA ARG A 4 -62.03 -29.37 28.28
C ARG A 4 -61.56 -30.77 28.75
N ILE A 5 -60.24 -31.05 28.88
CA ILE A 5 -59.29 -30.52 29.87
C ILE A 5 -57.91 -31.19 29.69
N LEU A 6 -56.85 -30.41 29.78
CA LEU A 6 -55.49 -30.59 30.35
C LEU A 6 -54.98 -32.01 30.65
N SER A 7 -53.75 -32.35 30.22
CA SER A 7 -52.63 -32.43 31.17
C SER A 7 -51.33 -32.88 30.48
N SER A 8 -50.22 -32.23 30.90
CA SER A 8 -48.82 -32.58 30.86
C SER A 8 -48.46 -34.05 30.63
N GLY A 9 -47.58 -34.30 29.64
CA GLY A 9 -46.94 -35.60 29.47
C GLY A 9 -45.63 -35.48 28.70
N LYS A 10 -44.56 -35.75 29.39
CA LYS A 10 -43.18 -35.84 28.89
C LYS A 10 -43.10 -36.76 27.67
N TRP A 11 -42.53 -36.26 26.57
CA TRP A 11 -42.14 -37.13 25.46
C TRP A 11 -40.80 -37.78 25.77
N LEU A 12 -40.86 -39.08 26.08
CA LEU A 12 -39.73 -40.00 26.04
C LEU A 12 -39.47 -40.30 24.55
N GLY A 13 -38.30 -39.94 24.04
CA GLY A 13 -37.89 -40.33 22.71
C GLY A 13 -37.69 -41.85 22.63
N ILE A 14 -38.55 -42.52 21.88
CA ILE A 14 -38.33 -43.91 21.47
C ILE A 14 -37.39 -43.88 20.27
N ALA A 15 -36.16 -44.29 20.50
CA ALA A 15 -35.22 -44.62 19.42
C ALA A 15 -35.75 -45.89 18.73
N VAL A 16 -36.29 -45.77 17.53
CA VAL A 16 -36.53 -46.91 16.66
C VAL A 16 -35.21 -47.40 16.13
N ILE A 17 -34.67 -48.45 16.72
CA ILE A 17 -33.52 -49.19 16.17
C ILE A 17 -34.03 -49.99 14.99
N CYS A 18 -33.84 -49.51 13.77
CA CYS A 18 -33.93 -50.32 12.57
C CYS A 18 -32.69 -51.21 12.47
N LEU A 19 -32.81 -52.46 12.93
CA LEU A 19 -31.85 -53.53 12.63
C LEU A 19 -32.02 -53.95 11.16
N PHE A 20 -31.42 -53.20 10.24
CA PHE A 20 -31.01 -53.72 8.94
C PHE A 20 -29.50 -53.85 8.98
N GLN A 21 -28.98 -55.06 8.94
CA GLN A 21 -27.59 -55.36 8.68
C GLN A 21 -27.25 -54.96 7.25
N PHE A 22 -26.99 -53.69 7.04
CA PHE A 22 -26.04 -53.23 6.04
C PHE A 22 -24.80 -52.82 6.81
N ALA A 23 -23.67 -53.41 6.49
CA ALA A 23 -22.36 -52.97 6.97
C ALA A 23 -22.17 -51.52 6.48
N CYS A 24 -22.59 -50.52 7.27
CA CYS A 24 -22.20 -49.14 7.07
C CYS A 24 -20.72 -49.11 7.40
N SER A 25 -19.89 -48.91 6.42
CA SER A 25 -18.46 -48.61 6.62
C SER A 25 -18.38 -47.34 7.51
N PRO A 26 -17.46 -47.28 8.48
CA PRO A 26 -17.24 -46.05 9.25
C PRO A 26 -17.04 -44.81 8.39
N ASN A 27 -16.64 -44.99 7.13
CA ASN A 27 -16.41 -43.90 6.16
C ASN A 27 -17.71 -43.30 5.58
N ASP A 28 -18.86 -43.99 5.70
CA ASP A 28 -20.15 -43.48 5.17
C ASP A 28 -20.77 -42.34 6.01
N LEU A 29 -20.13 -41.99 7.14
CA LEU A 29 -20.54 -40.90 8.02
C LEU A 29 -19.83 -39.57 7.72
N TYR A 30 -18.86 -39.58 6.85
CA TYR A 30 -18.04 -38.42 6.49
C TYR A 30 -18.19 -38.07 5.01
N SER A 31 -18.09 -36.80 4.69
CA SER A 31 -18.06 -36.34 3.30
C SER A 31 -16.94 -37.03 2.52
N ASN A 32 -17.18 -37.36 1.26
CA ASN A 32 -16.22 -37.83 0.29
C ASN A 32 -15.91 -36.77 -0.80
N ASN A 33 -16.42 -35.55 -0.63
CA ASN A 33 -16.14 -34.46 -1.57
C ASN A 33 -14.71 -33.96 -1.41
N THR A 34 -13.94 -33.98 -2.49
CA THR A 34 -12.55 -33.56 -2.58
C THR A 34 -12.37 -32.38 -3.57
N GLU A 35 -13.47 -31.72 -3.98
CA GLU A 35 -13.41 -30.61 -4.92
C GLU A 35 -13.16 -29.28 -4.21
N LEU A 36 -12.44 -28.39 -4.89
CA LEU A 36 -12.39 -26.97 -4.54
C LEU A 36 -13.58 -26.24 -5.17
N LYS A 37 -14.15 -25.32 -4.44
CA LYS A 37 -15.12 -24.34 -4.92
C LYS A 37 -14.41 -23.18 -5.62
N GLU A 38 -13.26 -22.75 -5.04
CA GLU A 38 -12.49 -21.61 -5.52
C GLU A 38 -11.00 -21.90 -5.41
N LEU A 39 -10.26 -21.41 -6.39
CA LEU A 39 -8.79 -21.31 -6.42
C LEU A 39 -8.44 -20.01 -7.16
N TYR A 40 -7.77 -19.10 -6.48
CA TYR A 40 -7.26 -17.87 -7.10
C TYR A 40 -5.94 -17.45 -6.46
N LEU A 41 -5.24 -16.53 -7.11
CA LEU A 41 -3.95 -15.97 -6.68
C LEU A 41 -4.15 -14.49 -6.36
N GLU A 42 -3.45 -14.01 -5.34
CA GLU A 42 -3.31 -12.58 -5.10
C GLU A 42 -2.38 -11.98 -6.15
N SER A 43 -2.72 -10.83 -6.67
CA SER A 43 -1.92 -10.07 -7.64
C SER A 43 -1.53 -10.82 -8.92
N PHE A 44 -2.03 -12.04 -9.17
CA PHE A 44 -1.74 -12.84 -10.37
C PHE A 44 -2.98 -13.56 -10.87
N TYR A 45 -2.95 -13.99 -12.14
CA TYR A 45 -4.03 -14.74 -12.75
C TYR A 45 -3.61 -16.16 -13.10
N LEU A 46 -4.54 -17.10 -12.96
CA LEU A 46 -4.38 -18.42 -13.58
C LEU A 46 -4.52 -18.28 -15.10
N ASP A 47 -3.65 -18.95 -15.86
CA ASP A 47 -3.76 -18.97 -17.33
C ASP A 47 -5.08 -19.60 -17.82
N GLN A 48 -5.72 -20.40 -16.95
CA GLN A 48 -7.00 -21.05 -17.21
C GLN A 48 -8.05 -20.62 -16.18
N VAL A 49 -9.27 -20.37 -16.63
CA VAL A 49 -10.40 -20.12 -15.72
C VAL A 49 -10.60 -21.32 -14.80
N PHE A 50 -10.69 -21.10 -13.50
CA PHE A 50 -10.86 -22.16 -12.52
C PHE A 50 -12.17 -22.96 -12.76
N GLN A 51 -12.07 -24.30 -12.69
CA GLN A 51 -13.17 -25.25 -12.71
C GLN A 51 -12.86 -26.39 -11.74
N SER A 52 -13.80 -26.75 -10.84
CA SER A 52 -13.57 -27.73 -9.78
C SER A 52 -13.12 -29.12 -10.29
N THR A 53 -13.50 -29.46 -11.52
CA THR A 53 -13.17 -30.75 -12.17
C THR A 53 -11.82 -30.76 -12.90
N GLN A 54 -11.21 -29.60 -13.09
CA GLN A 54 -9.85 -29.46 -13.65
C GLN A 54 -8.84 -29.50 -12.52
N THR A 55 -7.74 -30.23 -12.69
CA THR A 55 -6.72 -30.44 -11.65
C THR A 55 -5.38 -29.81 -11.96
N ASP A 56 -5.16 -29.37 -13.19
CA ASP A 56 -3.89 -28.83 -13.63
C ASP A 56 -4.06 -27.38 -14.08
N TYR A 57 -3.32 -26.49 -13.45
CA TYR A 57 -3.33 -25.04 -13.68
C TYR A 57 -1.92 -24.53 -13.90
N SER A 58 -1.80 -23.40 -14.57
CA SER A 58 -0.54 -22.68 -14.72
C SER A 58 -0.71 -21.19 -14.48
N THR A 59 0.39 -20.53 -14.18
CA THR A 59 0.52 -19.07 -14.11
C THR A 59 1.95 -18.69 -14.47
N SER A 60 2.13 -17.51 -15.05
CA SER A 60 3.44 -16.90 -15.28
C SER A 60 3.54 -15.65 -14.42
N VAL A 61 4.66 -15.47 -13.76
CA VAL A 61 4.94 -14.32 -12.90
C VAL A 61 6.30 -13.73 -13.26
N GLY A 62 6.47 -12.42 -13.07
CA GLY A 62 7.71 -11.73 -13.38
C GLY A 62 8.84 -12.05 -12.41
N TYR A 63 10.01 -11.45 -12.69
CA TYR A 63 11.24 -11.70 -11.94
C TYR A 63 11.13 -11.36 -10.44
N LEU A 64 10.40 -10.32 -10.08
CA LEU A 64 10.28 -9.85 -8.70
C LEU A 64 9.37 -10.71 -7.83
N ALA A 65 8.45 -11.48 -8.42
CA ALA A 65 7.54 -12.35 -7.67
C ALA A 65 8.29 -13.51 -7.01
N SER A 66 9.01 -13.25 -5.94
CA SER A 66 9.74 -14.26 -5.17
C SER A 66 8.82 -15.23 -4.40
N SER A 67 7.52 -14.93 -4.33
CA SER A 67 6.47 -15.78 -3.77
C SER A 67 5.13 -15.45 -4.42
N ILE A 68 4.17 -16.38 -4.29
CA ILE A 68 2.75 -16.14 -4.63
C ILE A 68 1.88 -16.50 -3.44
N ARG A 69 0.75 -15.80 -3.29
CA ARG A 69 -0.26 -16.08 -2.28
C ARG A 69 -1.44 -16.78 -2.93
N ILE A 70 -1.82 -17.92 -2.40
CA ILE A 70 -2.80 -18.83 -2.98
C ILE A 70 -4.00 -18.92 -2.05
N PHE A 71 -5.18 -18.61 -2.57
CA PHE A 71 -6.46 -18.74 -1.88
C PHE A 71 -7.21 -19.95 -2.37
N THR A 72 -7.74 -20.74 -1.44
CA THR A 72 -8.50 -21.95 -1.74
C THR A 72 -9.72 -22.03 -0.85
N THR A 73 -10.88 -22.32 -1.45
CA THR A 73 -12.11 -22.61 -0.72
C THR A 73 -12.57 -24.01 -1.10
N PRO A 74 -12.67 -24.97 -0.16
CA PRO A 74 -13.23 -26.29 -0.45
C PRO A 74 -14.75 -26.20 -0.68
N GLU A 75 -15.28 -27.08 -1.53
CA GLU A 75 -16.74 -27.19 -1.75
C GLU A 75 -17.48 -27.65 -0.50
N ASP A 76 -16.83 -28.48 0.32
CA ASP A 76 -17.39 -28.97 1.58
C ASP A 76 -16.54 -28.45 2.76
N SER A 77 -17.17 -27.72 3.66
CA SER A 77 -16.53 -27.11 4.85
C SER A 77 -15.91 -28.13 5.84
N SER A 78 -16.22 -29.42 5.71
CA SER A 78 -15.62 -30.49 6.52
C SER A 78 -14.29 -31.02 5.97
N THR A 79 -13.88 -30.55 4.77
CA THR A 79 -12.61 -30.94 4.15
C THR A 79 -11.46 -30.03 4.61
N SER A 80 -10.25 -30.56 4.63
CA SER A 80 -9.02 -29.78 4.85
C SER A 80 -8.26 -29.60 3.53
N VAL A 81 -7.59 -28.47 3.40
CA VAL A 81 -6.73 -28.18 2.25
C VAL A 81 -5.31 -27.94 2.75
N SER A 82 -4.31 -28.49 2.04
CA SER A 82 -2.91 -28.17 2.28
C SER A 82 -2.22 -27.81 0.96
N ILE A 83 -1.29 -26.85 1.00
CA ILE A 83 -0.53 -26.36 -0.15
C ILE A 83 0.94 -26.61 0.12
N ASN A 84 1.57 -27.49 -0.67
CA ASN A 84 2.93 -27.98 -0.44
C ASN A 84 3.17 -28.48 1.01
N GLY A 85 2.14 -29.05 1.64
CA GLY A 85 2.19 -29.56 3.01
C GLY A 85 2.00 -28.52 4.11
N ILE A 86 1.69 -27.28 3.77
CA ILE A 86 1.27 -26.22 4.69
C ILE A 86 -0.27 -26.19 4.71
N ASP A 87 -0.90 -26.20 5.88
CA ASP A 87 -2.34 -26.07 5.99
C ASP A 87 -2.80 -24.73 5.37
N ALA A 88 -3.82 -24.77 4.51
CA ALA A 88 -4.32 -23.57 3.84
C ALA A 88 -4.94 -22.59 4.85
N SER A 89 -4.53 -21.34 4.77
CA SER A 89 -5.09 -20.23 5.56
C SER A 89 -6.29 -19.61 4.85
N PRO A 90 -7.32 -19.19 5.58
CA PRO A 90 -8.39 -18.35 5.02
C PRO A 90 -7.87 -17.03 4.44
N ASP A 91 -6.78 -16.51 5.00
CA ASP A 91 -6.13 -15.27 4.56
C ASP A 91 -5.13 -15.52 3.40
N GLY A 92 -5.21 -16.69 2.75
CA GLY A 92 -4.28 -17.14 1.71
C GLY A 92 -3.01 -17.78 2.28
N THR A 93 -2.37 -18.61 1.46
CA THR A 93 -1.12 -19.31 1.81
C THR A 93 0.00 -18.86 0.87
N ARG A 94 1.04 -18.24 1.41
CA ARG A 94 2.17 -17.73 0.63
C ARG A 94 3.18 -18.85 0.36
N ILE A 95 3.54 -19.04 -0.92
CA ILE A 95 4.48 -20.05 -1.40
C ILE A 95 5.65 -19.38 -2.10
N ALA A 96 6.87 -19.64 -1.63
CA ALA A 96 8.09 -19.12 -2.26
C ALA A 96 8.33 -19.75 -3.64
N LEU A 97 8.82 -18.92 -4.58
CA LEU A 97 9.13 -19.31 -5.96
C LEU A 97 10.62 -19.15 -6.26
N ASN A 98 11.22 -20.18 -6.86
CA ASN A 98 12.50 -20.06 -7.53
C ASN A 98 12.31 -19.56 -8.97
N GLU A 99 13.34 -18.95 -9.57
CA GLU A 99 13.35 -18.68 -11.00
C GLU A 99 13.08 -19.94 -11.83
N GLY A 100 12.31 -19.79 -12.91
CA GLY A 100 11.86 -20.91 -13.73
C GLY A 100 10.61 -21.60 -13.17
N SER A 101 10.43 -22.87 -13.50
CA SER A 101 9.20 -23.61 -13.22
C SER A 101 9.13 -24.12 -11.79
N ASN A 102 8.05 -23.82 -11.08
CA ASN A 102 7.74 -24.28 -9.73
C ASN A 102 6.45 -25.11 -9.76
N THR A 103 6.47 -26.30 -9.20
CA THR A 103 5.28 -27.15 -9.06
C THR A 103 4.74 -27.05 -7.65
N ILE A 104 3.48 -26.66 -7.54
CA ILE A 104 2.77 -26.46 -6.27
C ILE A 104 1.61 -27.45 -6.21
N ASN A 105 1.60 -28.29 -5.19
CA ASN A 105 0.56 -29.29 -4.97
C ASN A 105 -0.44 -28.79 -3.93
N ILE A 106 -1.70 -28.70 -4.32
CA ILE A 106 -2.83 -28.34 -3.47
C ILE A 106 -3.62 -29.62 -3.23
N ILE A 107 -3.59 -30.13 -2.00
CA ILE A 107 -4.22 -31.39 -1.63
C ILE A 107 -5.48 -31.11 -0.82
N VAL A 108 -6.62 -31.52 -1.34
CA VAL A 108 -7.92 -31.49 -0.66
C VAL A 108 -8.17 -32.85 -0.05
N THR A 109 -8.39 -32.92 1.26
CA THR A 109 -8.64 -34.16 2.00
C THR A 109 -10.06 -34.14 2.56
N ALA A 110 -10.90 -35.04 2.07
CA ALA A 110 -12.27 -35.21 2.54
C ALA A 110 -12.34 -35.83 3.94
N GLY A 111 -13.49 -35.68 4.61
CA GLY A 111 -13.69 -36.22 5.96
C GLY A 111 -13.55 -37.74 6.07
N ASN A 112 -13.76 -38.49 4.98
CA ASN A 112 -13.56 -39.94 4.91
C ASN A 112 -12.08 -40.36 4.63
N GLY A 113 -11.19 -39.36 4.37
CA GLY A 113 -9.77 -39.57 4.08
C GLY A 113 -9.44 -39.67 2.59
N ASP A 114 -10.40 -39.57 1.69
CA ASP A 114 -10.14 -39.49 0.25
C ASP A 114 -9.43 -38.17 -0.08
N GLN A 115 -8.55 -38.19 -1.08
CA GLN A 115 -7.74 -37.04 -1.47
C GLN A 115 -7.85 -36.75 -2.96
N GLN A 116 -7.90 -35.46 -3.29
CA GLN A 116 -7.71 -34.92 -4.64
C GLN A 116 -6.55 -33.95 -4.63
N THR A 117 -5.69 -34.06 -5.64
CA THR A 117 -4.58 -33.10 -5.83
C THR A 117 -4.88 -32.21 -7.02
N TYR A 118 -4.77 -30.91 -6.80
CA TYR A 118 -4.66 -29.90 -7.86
C TYR A 118 -3.20 -29.50 -7.98
N THR A 119 -2.72 -29.36 -9.19
CA THR A 119 -1.32 -28.99 -9.47
C THR A 119 -1.31 -27.60 -10.11
N LEU A 120 -0.64 -26.65 -9.47
CA LEU A 120 -0.36 -25.34 -10.04
C LEU A 120 1.10 -25.28 -10.47
N THR A 121 1.36 -25.05 -11.76
CA THR A 121 2.70 -24.78 -12.29
C THR A 121 2.91 -23.28 -12.40
N ALA A 122 3.69 -22.69 -11.49
CA ALA A 122 4.06 -21.29 -11.51
C ALA A 122 5.45 -21.12 -12.17
N THR A 123 5.50 -20.38 -13.28
CA THR A 123 6.77 -20.08 -13.96
C THR A 123 7.19 -18.66 -13.64
N ARG A 124 8.28 -18.52 -12.85
CA ARG A 124 8.87 -17.23 -12.51
C ARG A 124 9.93 -16.85 -13.54
N ALA A 125 9.83 -15.62 -14.09
CA ALA A 125 10.82 -15.05 -15.00
C ALA A 125 12.22 -14.97 -14.36
N THR A 126 13.22 -14.78 -15.20
CA THR A 126 14.63 -14.56 -14.78
C THR A 126 14.96 -13.08 -14.81
N PHE A 127 16.08 -12.68 -14.21
CA PHE A 127 16.54 -11.28 -14.28
C PHE A 127 16.70 -10.78 -15.72
N ALA A 128 17.02 -11.64 -16.67
CA ALA A 128 17.16 -11.26 -18.09
C ALA A 128 15.84 -10.80 -18.73
N ASP A 129 14.72 -11.17 -18.14
CA ASP A 129 13.37 -10.80 -18.59
C ASP A 129 12.87 -9.51 -17.92
N PHE A 130 13.53 -9.03 -16.85
CA PHE A 130 13.18 -7.80 -16.15
C PHE A 130 13.54 -6.57 -16.98
N SER A 131 12.56 -5.69 -17.21
CA SER A 131 12.77 -4.48 -18.00
C SER A 131 11.73 -3.41 -17.69
N ARG A 132 12.02 -2.17 -18.07
CA ARG A 132 11.02 -1.10 -18.08
C ARG A 132 9.94 -1.43 -19.12
N GLN A 133 8.68 -1.49 -18.69
CA GLN A 133 7.52 -1.76 -19.52
C GLN A 133 6.84 -0.48 -20.00
N ALA A 134 6.86 0.57 -19.19
CA ALA A 134 6.26 1.85 -19.54
C ALA A 134 7.09 3.03 -19.04
N TYR A 135 7.09 4.07 -19.85
CA TYR A 135 7.34 5.46 -19.50
C TYR A 135 6.02 6.20 -19.68
N ALA A 136 5.46 6.72 -18.62
CA ALA A 136 4.14 7.34 -18.62
C ALA A 136 4.24 8.84 -18.31
N LYS A 137 3.46 9.63 -19.07
CA LYS A 137 3.28 11.07 -18.94
C LYS A 137 1.79 11.39 -18.89
N SER A 138 1.44 12.53 -18.39
CA SER A 138 0.08 13.07 -18.47
C SER A 138 -0.43 13.13 -19.93
N PHE A 139 -1.74 13.22 -20.12
CA PHE A 139 -2.35 13.33 -21.46
C PHE A 139 -2.39 14.80 -21.95
N ASN A 140 -2.16 15.75 -21.05
CA ASN A 140 -2.17 17.19 -21.25
C ASN A 140 -0.96 17.81 -20.52
N THR A 141 0.22 17.34 -20.83
CA THR A 141 1.48 17.73 -20.20
C THR A 141 1.62 19.25 -20.07
N GLY A 142 1.67 19.75 -18.84
CA GLY A 142 1.87 21.15 -18.48
C GLY A 142 3.15 21.35 -17.67
N ALA A 143 3.67 22.56 -17.68
CA ALA A 143 4.85 22.91 -16.88
C ALA A 143 4.48 23.07 -15.41
N GLY A 144 5.25 22.39 -14.53
CA GLY A 144 5.02 22.43 -13.09
C GLY A 144 3.93 21.51 -12.58
N ASP A 145 3.30 20.68 -13.44
CA ASP A 145 2.21 19.75 -13.06
C ASP A 145 2.65 18.71 -12.03
N ALA A 146 3.94 18.36 -12.00
CA ALA A 146 4.53 17.37 -11.11
C ALA A 146 3.86 15.99 -11.23
N PHE A 147 3.58 15.52 -12.47
CA PHE A 147 3.02 14.18 -12.70
C PHE A 147 3.94 13.10 -12.14
N GLY A 148 3.38 12.13 -11.44
CA GLY A 148 4.15 11.08 -10.78
C GLY A 148 4.61 11.42 -9.37
N PHE A 149 4.17 12.55 -8.79
CA PHE A 149 4.45 12.88 -7.40
C PHE A 149 3.91 11.81 -6.43
N SER A 150 2.75 11.25 -6.71
CA SER A 150 2.24 10.04 -6.05
C SER A 150 1.83 9.01 -7.09
N VAL A 151 2.14 7.74 -6.83
CA VAL A 151 1.88 6.62 -7.74
C VAL A 151 1.29 5.44 -6.99
N ALA A 152 0.44 4.68 -7.68
CA ALA A 152 -0.09 3.40 -7.17
C ALA A 152 -0.27 2.43 -8.34
N THR A 153 -0.16 1.13 -8.07
CA THR A 153 -0.30 0.10 -9.09
C THR A 153 -1.03 -1.15 -8.60
N THR A 154 -1.66 -1.84 -9.53
CA THR A 154 -2.08 -3.23 -9.43
C THR A 154 -1.54 -3.97 -10.66
N GLN A 155 -1.86 -5.25 -10.85
CA GLN A 155 -1.47 -5.97 -12.08
C GLN A 155 -2.07 -5.34 -13.35
N ASP A 156 -3.22 -4.71 -13.25
CA ASP A 156 -3.97 -4.20 -14.40
C ASP A 156 -4.00 -2.68 -14.49
N LEU A 157 -3.77 -1.96 -13.41
CA LEU A 157 -3.91 -0.51 -13.32
C LEU A 157 -2.62 0.14 -12.84
N MET A 158 -2.27 1.26 -13.44
CA MET A 158 -1.27 2.20 -12.99
C MET A 158 -1.92 3.56 -12.83
N VAL A 159 -1.64 4.23 -11.73
CA VAL A 159 -2.19 5.56 -11.42
C VAL A 159 -1.04 6.50 -11.05
N ALA A 160 -1.14 7.73 -11.53
CA ALA A 160 -0.21 8.80 -11.19
C ALA A 160 -0.97 10.11 -10.92
N GLY A 161 -0.64 10.75 -9.82
CA GLY A 161 -1.11 12.08 -9.45
C GLY A 161 -0.25 13.18 -10.06
N ALA A 162 -0.89 14.30 -10.41
CA ALA A 162 -0.27 15.56 -10.82
C ALA A 162 -0.94 16.68 -10.01
N PHE A 163 -0.47 16.89 -8.80
CA PHE A 163 -1.18 17.71 -7.80
C PHE A 163 -1.16 19.20 -8.12
N ASN A 164 -0.30 19.64 -9.02
CA ASN A 164 -0.21 21.02 -9.49
C ASN A 164 -0.88 21.25 -10.86
N GLU A 165 -1.55 20.26 -11.44
CA GLU A 165 -2.23 20.44 -12.74
C GLU A 165 -3.31 21.50 -12.65
N ASP A 166 -3.43 22.39 -13.64
CA ASP A 166 -4.09 23.71 -13.55
C ASP A 166 -5.49 23.80 -14.20
N SER A 167 -6.04 22.68 -14.71
CA SER A 167 -7.37 22.70 -15.36
C SER A 167 -8.50 22.92 -14.36
N ASN A 168 -9.46 23.76 -14.72
CA ASN A 168 -10.68 24.00 -13.93
C ASN A 168 -11.82 23.01 -14.22
N THR A 169 -11.56 21.97 -14.99
CA THR A 169 -12.55 20.92 -15.29
C THR A 169 -12.88 20.09 -14.05
N THR A 170 -13.99 19.39 -14.07
CA THR A 170 -14.46 18.56 -12.95
C THR A 170 -14.86 17.18 -13.42
N GLY A 171 -14.72 16.18 -12.52
CA GLY A 171 -15.16 14.80 -12.74
C GLY A 171 -14.25 13.99 -13.66
N ILE A 172 -14.79 12.97 -14.30
CA ILE A 172 -14.02 11.95 -15.01
C ILE A 172 -14.07 12.17 -16.51
N ASN A 173 -12.91 12.08 -17.19
CA ASN A 173 -12.77 12.24 -18.64
C ASN A 173 -13.35 13.57 -19.16
N SER A 174 -13.35 14.60 -18.34
CA SER A 174 -13.60 15.95 -18.79
C SER A 174 -12.50 16.39 -19.78
N LEU A 175 -12.82 17.32 -20.66
CA LEU A 175 -11.81 17.84 -21.60
C LEU A 175 -10.77 18.62 -20.80
N SER A 176 -9.61 18.02 -20.61
CA SER A 176 -8.46 18.70 -20.03
C SER A 176 -7.98 19.77 -20.99
N ASN A 177 -7.76 20.97 -20.54
CA ASN A 177 -7.27 22.07 -21.35
C ASN A 177 -6.04 22.77 -20.77
N ASP A 178 -5.58 22.33 -19.60
CA ASP A 178 -4.39 22.92 -18.93
C ASP A 178 -4.33 24.45 -19.17
N ASP A 179 -5.46 25.11 -18.88
CA ASP A 179 -5.72 26.49 -19.28
C ASP A 179 -5.32 27.53 -18.22
N GLY A 180 -4.70 27.08 -17.11
CA GLY A 180 -4.27 27.94 -16.00
C GLY A 180 -5.44 28.64 -15.31
N ASN A 181 -6.66 28.10 -15.37
CA ASN A 181 -7.84 28.75 -14.79
C ASN A 181 -8.13 28.29 -13.34
N ALA A 182 -7.43 27.27 -12.86
CA ALA A 182 -7.51 26.79 -11.47
C ALA A 182 -6.13 26.32 -11.00
N ASP A 183 -5.25 27.28 -10.71
CA ASP A 183 -3.85 27.05 -10.31
C ASP A 183 -3.77 25.93 -9.26
N ASN A 184 -2.93 24.90 -9.48
CA ASN A 184 -2.67 23.77 -8.59
C ASN A 184 -3.96 23.04 -8.13
N SER A 185 -4.99 22.97 -8.96
CA SER A 185 -6.20 22.24 -8.60
C SER A 185 -6.00 20.72 -8.58
N GLY A 186 -5.03 20.23 -9.36
CA GLY A 186 -4.57 18.88 -9.42
C GLY A 186 -5.42 17.92 -10.26
N ALA A 187 -4.80 16.85 -10.71
CA ALA A 187 -5.42 15.79 -11.51
C ALA A 187 -4.82 14.41 -11.20
N VAL A 188 -5.52 13.36 -11.63
CA VAL A 188 -5.04 11.99 -11.59
C VAL A 188 -5.22 11.32 -12.94
N TYR A 189 -4.24 10.53 -13.35
CA TYR A 189 -4.20 9.82 -14.62
C TYR A 189 -4.16 8.32 -14.37
N VAL A 190 -5.05 7.60 -15.01
CA VAL A 190 -5.17 6.15 -14.91
C VAL A 190 -4.79 5.51 -16.23
N TYR A 191 -4.00 4.45 -16.15
CA TYR A 191 -3.58 3.63 -17.28
C TYR A 191 -3.96 2.19 -17.03
N LEU A 192 -4.35 1.49 -18.08
CA LEU A 192 -4.78 0.09 -18.06
C LEU A 192 -3.76 -0.78 -18.79
N ASN A 193 -3.41 -1.91 -18.18
CA ASN A 193 -2.69 -2.98 -18.86
C ASN A 193 -3.65 -3.78 -19.75
N TYR A 194 -3.51 -3.66 -21.04
CA TYR A 194 -4.29 -4.44 -22.00
C TYR A 194 -3.40 -5.45 -22.74
N GLY A 195 -3.31 -6.66 -22.18
CA GLY A 195 -2.52 -7.73 -22.76
C GLY A 195 -1.01 -7.46 -22.83
N GLY A 196 -0.45 -6.84 -21.81
CA GLY A 196 0.96 -6.47 -21.70
C GLY A 196 1.30 -5.10 -22.31
N VAL A 197 0.30 -4.35 -22.74
CA VAL A 197 0.48 -2.99 -23.27
C VAL A 197 -0.27 -2.01 -22.38
N TRP A 198 0.42 -1.05 -21.82
CA TRP A 198 -0.17 0.01 -21.01
C TRP A 198 -0.77 1.10 -21.92
N ILE A 199 -2.02 1.43 -21.68
CA ILE A 199 -2.78 2.42 -22.47
C ILE A 199 -3.50 3.40 -21.53
N PRO A 200 -3.70 4.68 -21.93
CA PRO A 200 -4.54 5.61 -21.20
C PRO A 200 -5.97 5.08 -20.98
N ASP A 201 -6.48 5.18 -19.75
CA ASP A 201 -7.84 4.73 -19.37
C ASP A 201 -8.72 5.90 -18.88
N ALA A 202 -8.22 6.72 -17.94
CA ALA A 202 -9.01 7.86 -17.44
C ALA A 202 -8.15 9.06 -17.03
N TYR A 203 -8.73 10.24 -17.21
CA TYR A 203 -8.35 11.51 -16.60
C TYR A 203 -9.38 11.85 -15.52
N VAL A 204 -8.94 12.07 -14.28
CA VAL A 204 -9.80 12.23 -13.14
C VAL A 204 -9.52 13.55 -12.42
N LYS A 205 -10.57 14.33 -12.20
CA LYS A 205 -10.56 15.58 -11.42
C LYS A 205 -11.54 15.47 -10.26
N ALA A 206 -11.36 16.31 -9.26
CA ALA A 206 -12.34 16.47 -8.20
C ALA A 206 -13.70 16.87 -8.77
N SER A 207 -14.79 16.45 -8.13
CA SER A 207 -16.14 16.88 -8.52
C SER A 207 -16.43 18.35 -8.16
N ASN A 208 -15.64 18.94 -7.25
CA ASN A 208 -15.68 20.33 -6.79
C ASN A 208 -14.29 20.98 -6.90
N THR A 209 -13.64 20.84 -8.05
CA THR A 209 -12.31 21.37 -8.33
C THR A 209 -12.18 22.84 -7.90
N GLY A 210 -11.26 23.12 -6.99
CA GLY A 210 -10.87 24.43 -6.53
C GLY A 210 -9.39 24.72 -6.79
N ALA A 211 -9.01 25.99 -6.90
CA ALA A 211 -7.61 26.37 -7.05
C ALA A 211 -6.85 26.08 -5.74
N ASN A 212 -5.67 25.49 -5.86
CA ASN A 212 -4.79 25.05 -4.78
C ASN A 212 -5.33 23.90 -3.90
N ASP A 213 -6.38 23.19 -4.31
CA ASP A 213 -6.88 22.01 -3.60
C ASP A 213 -5.89 20.83 -3.63
N GLN A 214 -5.03 20.78 -4.66
CA GLN A 214 -4.01 19.75 -4.86
C GLN A 214 -4.59 18.33 -4.94
N PHE A 215 -5.66 18.13 -5.72
CA PHE A 215 -6.22 16.81 -5.99
C PHE A 215 -5.16 15.93 -6.69
N GLY A 216 -4.96 14.70 -6.22
CA GLY A 216 -3.89 13.81 -6.70
C GLY A 216 -2.59 13.95 -5.92
N TYR A 217 -2.58 14.66 -4.78
CA TYR A 217 -1.43 14.72 -3.89
C TYR A 217 -1.04 13.34 -3.35
N GLN A 218 -2.02 12.51 -2.98
CA GLN A 218 -1.85 11.08 -2.71
C GLN A 218 -2.88 10.28 -3.48
N VAL A 219 -2.47 9.14 -3.99
CA VAL A 219 -3.33 8.15 -4.65
C VAL A 219 -3.11 6.77 -4.04
N ALA A 220 -4.17 5.98 -3.92
CA ALA A 220 -4.11 4.60 -3.45
C ALA A 220 -5.08 3.72 -4.25
N LEU A 221 -4.71 2.47 -4.49
CA LEU A 221 -5.48 1.49 -5.27
C LEU A 221 -5.71 0.21 -4.48
N SER A 222 -6.95 -0.29 -4.51
CA SER A 222 -7.24 -1.68 -4.14
C SER A 222 -8.22 -2.28 -5.15
N GLY A 223 -7.76 -3.25 -5.92
CA GLY A 223 -8.52 -3.82 -7.04
C GLY A 223 -8.98 -2.75 -8.04
N SER A 224 -10.30 -2.57 -8.16
CA SER A 224 -10.93 -1.55 -9.03
C SER A 224 -11.33 -0.27 -8.29
N THR A 225 -10.89 -0.08 -7.06
CA THR A 225 -11.18 1.12 -6.25
C THR A 225 -9.95 2.03 -6.21
N LEU A 226 -10.11 3.26 -6.68
CA LEU A 226 -9.11 4.33 -6.61
C LEU A 226 -9.53 5.33 -5.54
N VAL A 227 -8.60 5.67 -4.67
CA VAL A 227 -8.76 6.74 -3.67
C VAL A 227 -7.79 7.86 -4.00
N VAL A 228 -8.28 9.10 -3.95
CA VAL A 228 -7.50 10.29 -4.28
C VAL A 228 -7.70 11.35 -3.19
N SER A 229 -6.62 11.93 -2.73
CA SER A 229 -6.67 13.04 -1.78
C SER A 229 -6.60 14.41 -2.45
N ALA A 230 -7.23 15.38 -1.83
CA ALA A 230 -7.04 16.83 -2.03
C ALA A 230 -6.88 17.44 -0.63
N HIS A 231 -5.66 17.36 -0.09
CA HIS A 231 -5.42 17.65 1.32
C HIS A 231 -5.54 19.15 1.67
N LEU A 232 -5.56 20.03 0.67
CA LEU A 232 -5.76 21.47 0.84
C LEU A 232 -7.18 21.93 0.44
N GLU A 233 -8.12 20.99 0.17
CA GLU A 233 -9.51 21.35 -0.19
C GLU A 233 -10.19 22.12 0.94
N ASP A 234 -10.90 23.21 0.61
CA ASP A 234 -11.31 24.27 1.52
C ASP A 234 -12.69 24.09 2.17
N SER A 235 -13.44 23.03 1.84
CA SER A 235 -14.76 22.83 2.44
C SER A 235 -14.68 22.45 3.91
N ASN A 236 -15.40 23.15 4.78
CA ASN A 236 -15.56 22.76 6.19
C ASN A 236 -16.82 21.92 6.45
N SER A 237 -17.41 21.34 5.40
CA SER A 237 -18.45 20.34 5.56
C SER A 237 -17.90 19.08 6.24
N SER A 238 -18.74 18.28 6.87
CA SER A 238 -18.32 17.09 7.60
C SER A 238 -19.03 15.82 7.14
N GLY A 239 -18.34 14.68 7.24
CA GLY A 239 -18.88 13.36 6.93
C GLY A 239 -18.90 13.04 5.44
N ILE A 240 -19.61 11.98 5.08
CA ILE A 240 -19.55 11.38 3.75
C ILE A 240 -20.63 11.95 2.84
N ASN A 241 -20.26 12.30 1.60
CA ASN A 241 -21.14 12.89 0.60
C ASN A 241 -21.83 14.17 1.08
N SER A 242 -21.17 14.92 1.96
CA SER A 242 -21.59 16.27 2.34
C SER A 242 -21.44 17.23 1.14
N THR A 243 -22.20 18.31 1.15
CA THR A 243 -22.11 19.32 0.08
C THR A 243 -20.89 20.21 0.32
N PRO A 244 -19.94 20.28 -0.62
CA PRO A 244 -18.80 21.21 -0.53
C PRO A 244 -19.26 22.66 -0.43
N ASN A 245 -18.52 23.50 0.29
CA ASN A 245 -18.92 24.89 0.56
C ASN A 245 -17.77 25.90 0.57
N ASP A 246 -16.52 25.47 0.41
CA ASP A 246 -15.29 26.28 0.37
C ASP A 246 -15.24 27.36 1.46
N ALA A 247 -15.72 27.02 2.66
CA ALA A 247 -15.84 27.95 3.77
C ALA A 247 -14.81 27.77 4.88
N GLY A 248 -13.95 26.77 4.72
CA GLY A 248 -12.78 26.49 5.56
C GLY A 248 -11.49 26.98 4.89
N ASN A 249 -10.36 26.46 5.36
CA ASN A 249 -9.04 26.71 4.81
C ASN A 249 -8.17 25.47 5.00
N ASN A 250 -7.76 24.80 3.92
CA ASN A 250 -6.94 23.60 3.93
C ASN A 250 -7.47 22.49 4.88
N VAL A 251 -8.78 22.30 4.91
CA VAL A 251 -9.40 21.25 5.75
C VAL A 251 -9.08 19.87 5.23
N GLY A 252 -9.02 19.75 3.90
CA GLY A 252 -8.75 18.53 3.18
C GLY A 252 -9.97 17.66 2.89
N ALA A 253 -9.87 16.86 1.82
CA ALA A 253 -10.89 15.93 1.37
C ALA A 253 -10.28 14.67 0.73
N VAL A 254 -11.07 13.60 0.71
CA VAL A 254 -10.73 12.36 0.01
C VAL A 254 -11.88 11.94 -0.89
N TYR A 255 -11.56 11.48 -2.10
CA TYR A 255 -12.50 11.04 -3.11
C TYR A 255 -12.29 9.56 -3.42
N VAL A 256 -13.37 8.82 -3.54
CA VAL A 256 -13.36 7.41 -3.90
C VAL A 256 -13.99 7.23 -5.26
N PHE A 257 -13.27 6.57 -6.16
CA PHE A 257 -13.73 6.22 -7.50
C PHE A 257 -13.69 4.69 -7.66
N VAL A 258 -14.66 4.17 -8.40
CA VAL A 258 -14.74 2.72 -8.68
C VAL A 258 -14.87 2.52 -10.18
N ARG A 259 -14.09 1.57 -10.71
CA ARG A 259 -14.19 1.11 -12.10
C ARG A 259 -15.20 -0.03 -12.17
N GLY A 260 -16.28 0.19 -12.88
CA GLY A 260 -17.32 -0.83 -13.10
C GLY A 260 -16.88 -1.96 -14.03
N ASP A 261 -17.62 -3.06 -14.03
CA ASP A 261 -17.43 -4.19 -14.98
C ASP A 261 -17.57 -3.77 -16.45
N ASP A 262 -18.24 -2.65 -16.71
CA ASP A 262 -18.36 -2.04 -18.03
C ASP A 262 -17.11 -1.24 -18.44
N GLY A 263 -16.11 -1.15 -17.57
CA GLY A 263 -14.86 -0.45 -17.78
C GLY A 263 -14.90 1.06 -17.50
N TYR A 264 -16.03 1.62 -17.05
CA TYR A 264 -16.14 3.04 -16.76
C TYR A 264 -15.90 3.35 -15.29
N TRP A 265 -15.20 4.45 -15.03
CA TRP A 265 -15.00 4.98 -13.68
C TRP A 265 -16.19 5.82 -13.24
N THR A 266 -16.55 5.73 -11.98
CA THR A 266 -17.58 6.56 -11.33
C THR A 266 -17.11 6.99 -9.95
N GLN A 267 -17.41 8.24 -9.55
CA GLN A 267 -17.17 8.67 -8.18
C GLN A 267 -18.21 8.02 -7.26
N GLN A 268 -17.72 7.28 -6.26
CA GLN A 268 -18.57 6.60 -5.28
C GLN A 268 -18.77 7.44 -4.01
N ALA A 269 -17.73 8.17 -3.57
CA ALA A 269 -17.80 8.99 -2.36
C ALA A 269 -16.95 10.26 -2.45
N TYR A 270 -17.39 11.27 -1.70
CA TYR A 270 -16.63 12.43 -1.24
C TYR A 270 -16.60 12.36 0.28
N ILE A 271 -15.44 12.31 0.87
CA ILE A 271 -15.22 12.01 2.29
C ILE A 271 -14.53 13.18 2.97
N LYS A 272 -15.15 13.67 4.03
CA LYS A 272 -14.61 14.68 4.96
C LYS A 272 -14.49 14.08 6.36
N PRO A 273 -13.61 14.60 7.20
CA PRO A 273 -13.52 14.15 8.59
C PRO A 273 -14.83 14.47 9.35
N SER A 274 -15.08 13.75 10.44
CA SER A 274 -16.24 14.02 11.31
C SER A 274 -16.09 15.32 12.13
N ASN A 275 -14.88 15.83 12.29
CA ASN A 275 -14.50 17.05 13.03
C ASN A 275 -13.59 17.94 12.17
N PRO A 276 -14.09 18.48 11.04
CA PRO A 276 -13.28 19.31 10.15
C PRO A 276 -12.80 20.58 10.86
N SER A 277 -11.51 20.90 10.74
CA SER A 277 -10.93 22.13 11.25
C SER A 277 -9.98 22.73 10.21
N ASP A 278 -9.76 24.04 10.28
CA ASP A 278 -8.88 24.74 9.35
C ASP A 278 -7.43 24.29 9.51
N ASN A 279 -6.79 23.98 8.39
CA ASN A 279 -5.40 23.50 8.27
C ASN A 279 -5.12 22.11 8.84
N ASP A 280 -6.13 21.29 9.07
CA ASP A 280 -5.94 19.88 9.50
C ASP A 280 -5.30 19.00 8.42
N GLU A 281 -5.44 19.39 7.14
CA GLU A 281 -4.93 18.64 5.98
C GLU A 281 -5.39 17.16 5.98
N PHE A 282 -6.69 16.93 6.15
CA PHE A 282 -7.27 15.58 6.04
C PHE A 282 -7.04 15.01 4.63
N GLY A 283 -6.46 13.83 4.55
CA GLY A 283 -6.03 13.24 3.28
C GLY A 283 -4.55 13.48 2.97
N ARG A 284 -3.75 13.97 3.92
CA ARG A 284 -2.30 14.12 3.74
C ARG A 284 -1.63 12.79 3.39
N TYR A 285 -2.11 11.69 3.99
CA TYR A 285 -1.75 10.31 3.69
C TYR A 285 -3.01 9.47 3.63
N ILE A 286 -3.07 8.55 2.68
CA ILE A 286 -4.21 7.66 2.48
C ILE A 286 -3.71 6.26 2.12
N ASP A 287 -4.48 5.26 2.52
CA ASP A 287 -4.31 3.90 2.02
C ASP A 287 -5.62 3.13 2.07
N ILE A 288 -5.77 2.14 1.19
CA ILE A 288 -6.98 1.33 1.05
C ILE A 288 -6.65 -0.14 0.84
N ASP A 289 -7.28 -1.00 1.62
CA ASP A 289 -7.31 -2.44 1.35
C ASP A 289 -8.75 -2.97 1.38
N GLY A 290 -9.20 -3.48 0.24
CA GLY A 290 -10.57 -3.95 0.01
C GLY A 290 -11.61 -2.86 0.30
N ASP A 291 -12.39 -3.08 1.34
CA ASP A 291 -13.48 -2.20 1.79
C ASP A 291 -13.09 -1.33 3.00
N THR A 292 -11.81 -1.24 3.33
CA THR A 292 -11.30 -0.41 4.42
C THR A 292 -10.37 0.67 3.89
N LEU A 293 -10.69 1.92 4.16
CA LEU A 293 -9.90 3.12 3.83
C LEU A 293 -9.38 3.76 5.10
N VAL A 294 -8.11 4.11 5.13
CA VAL A 294 -7.47 4.86 6.21
C VAL A 294 -7.00 6.22 5.70
N VAL A 295 -7.21 7.24 6.49
CA VAL A 295 -6.91 8.63 6.12
C VAL A 295 -6.19 9.33 7.26
N GLY A 296 -4.98 9.79 7.01
CA GLY A 296 -4.19 10.61 7.93
C GLY A 296 -4.51 12.10 7.78
N SER A 297 -4.56 12.79 8.92
CA SER A 297 -4.72 14.24 9.03
C SER A 297 -3.55 14.75 9.89
N ARG A 298 -2.53 15.28 9.23
CA ARG A 298 -1.22 15.53 9.86
C ARG A 298 -1.25 16.58 10.93
N TYR A 299 -2.05 17.58 10.74
CA TYR A 299 -2.11 18.76 11.61
C TYR A 299 -3.37 18.81 12.46
N GLU A 300 -4.12 17.68 12.58
CA GLU A 300 -5.26 17.61 13.47
C GLU A 300 -4.84 17.92 14.92
N ASP A 301 -5.56 18.83 15.57
CA ASP A 301 -5.13 19.56 16.76
C ASP A 301 -5.61 18.98 18.09
N SER A 302 -6.26 17.81 18.12
CA SER A 302 -6.73 17.22 19.39
C SER A 302 -5.57 16.68 20.22
N ASN A 303 -5.55 17.01 21.51
CA ASN A 303 -4.61 16.44 22.49
C ASN A 303 -5.14 15.18 23.19
N THR A 304 -6.20 14.59 22.68
CA THR A 304 -6.72 13.31 23.17
C THR A 304 -5.83 12.17 22.71
N THR A 305 -5.95 11.02 23.35
CA THR A 305 -5.13 9.84 23.07
C THR A 305 -5.99 8.60 22.85
N GLY A 306 -5.48 7.65 22.08
CA GLY A 306 -6.10 6.33 21.87
C GLY A 306 -7.23 6.36 20.86
N ILE A 307 -8.05 5.31 20.85
CA ILE A 307 -9.03 5.01 19.82
C ILE A 307 -10.41 5.53 20.23
N ASN A 308 -11.10 6.20 19.29
CA ASN A 308 -12.43 6.79 19.48
C ASN A 308 -12.51 7.78 20.65
N SER A 309 -11.40 8.45 20.94
CA SER A 309 -11.42 9.60 21.84
C SER A 309 -12.19 10.76 21.21
N THR A 310 -12.75 11.66 22.03
CA THR A 310 -13.52 12.81 21.50
C THR A 310 -12.57 13.91 21.07
N PRO A 311 -12.57 14.33 19.80
CA PRO A 311 -11.75 15.44 19.32
C PRO A 311 -12.02 16.74 20.11
N ASN A 312 -11.01 17.58 20.30
CA ASN A 312 -11.13 18.77 21.15
C ASN A 312 -10.30 20.00 20.72
N ASP A 313 -9.53 19.92 19.64
CA ASP A 313 -8.69 21.00 19.06
C ASP A 313 -7.89 21.78 20.12
N SER A 314 -7.35 21.07 21.12
CA SER A 314 -6.65 21.67 22.28
C SER A 314 -5.14 21.37 22.29
N GLY A 315 -4.66 20.60 21.32
CA GLY A 315 -3.24 20.35 21.04
C GLY A 315 -2.73 21.24 19.91
N ILE A 316 -1.56 20.91 19.37
CA ILE A 316 -0.95 21.56 18.21
C ILE A 316 -0.39 20.48 17.30
N ASN A 317 -0.98 20.29 16.11
CA ASN A 317 -0.44 19.40 15.06
C ASN A 317 -0.08 17.99 15.58
N SER A 318 -0.82 17.45 16.52
CA SER A 318 -0.51 16.09 17.05
C SER A 318 -0.82 14.99 16.05
N GLY A 319 -1.70 15.28 15.09
CA GLY A 319 -2.14 14.39 14.02
C GLY A 319 -3.17 13.36 14.45
N ALA A 320 -3.90 12.83 13.48
CA ALA A 320 -4.92 11.80 13.68
C ALA A 320 -5.05 10.89 12.45
N VAL A 321 -5.65 9.72 12.67
CA VAL A 321 -6.05 8.81 11.60
C VAL A 321 -7.53 8.48 11.71
N TYR A 322 -8.21 8.50 10.57
CA TYR A 322 -9.62 8.13 10.43
C TYR A 322 -9.72 6.84 9.64
N VAL A 323 -10.55 5.93 10.11
CA VAL A 323 -10.83 4.67 9.41
C VAL A 323 -12.25 4.70 8.91
N PHE A 324 -12.43 4.40 7.62
CA PHE A 324 -13.72 4.27 6.98
C PHE A 324 -13.88 2.85 6.44
N THR A 325 -15.12 2.35 6.45
CA THR A 325 -15.44 1.05 5.87
C THR A 325 -16.63 1.17 4.93
N ARG A 326 -16.59 0.37 3.85
CA ARG A 326 -17.66 0.25 2.85
C ARG A 326 -18.47 -1.02 3.15
N ASP A 327 -19.80 -0.91 3.15
CA ASP A 327 -20.69 -2.06 3.33
C ASP A 327 -21.05 -2.74 1.99
N ASP A 328 -21.74 -3.89 2.07
CA ASP A 328 -22.21 -4.66 0.90
C ASP A 328 -23.16 -3.87 -0.04
N ASN A 329 -23.65 -2.70 0.38
CA ASN A 329 -24.46 -1.79 -0.44
C ASN A 329 -23.63 -0.63 -1.02
N ASN A 330 -22.31 -0.73 -0.95
CA ASN A 330 -21.36 0.31 -1.37
C ASN A 330 -21.50 1.64 -0.59
N GLN A 331 -21.93 1.58 0.68
CA GLN A 331 -22.06 2.77 1.52
C GLN A 331 -20.86 2.86 2.47
N TRP A 332 -20.14 3.96 2.39
CA TRP A 332 -19.04 4.26 3.30
C TRP A 332 -19.54 4.78 4.65
N SER A 333 -18.86 4.43 5.71
CA SER A 333 -19.09 4.95 7.06
C SER A 333 -17.78 5.06 7.82
N GLN A 334 -17.65 6.09 8.69
CA GLN A 334 -16.49 6.20 9.58
C GLN A 334 -16.59 5.14 10.68
N GLN A 335 -15.57 4.27 10.77
CA GLN A 335 -15.49 3.21 11.77
C GLN A 335 -14.71 3.64 13.02
N ALA A 336 -13.62 4.41 12.84
CA ALA A 336 -12.78 4.83 13.95
C ALA A 336 -12.15 6.21 13.74
N PHE A 337 -11.81 6.85 14.86
CA PHE A 337 -10.90 7.98 15.00
C PHE A 337 -9.75 7.52 15.90
N ILE A 338 -8.51 7.60 15.45
CA ILE A 338 -7.35 7.04 16.12
C ILE A 338 -6.32 8.13 16.37
N LYS A 339 -5.88 8.23 17.61
CA LYS A 339 -4.78 9.09 18.07
C LYS A 339 -3.65 8.22 18.62
N ALA A 340 -2.44 8.72 18.60
CA ALA A 340 -1.32 8.10 19.29
C ALA A 340 -1.64 7.91 20.78
N SER A 341 -1.17 6.82 21.38
CA SER A 341 -1.33 6.57 22.82
C SER A 341 -0.56 7.57 23.70
N ASN A 342 0.44 8.24 23.12
CA ASN A 342 1.26 9.30 23.74
C ASN A 342 1.26 10.57 22.87
N ALA A 343 0.11 10.95 22.30
CA ALA A 343 0.02 12.11 21.42
C ALA A 343 0.64 13.36 22.08
N GLY A 344 1.62 13.94 21.41
CA GLY A 344 2.30 15.18 21.75
C GLY A 344 2.11 16.25 20.70
N ASP A 345 2.41 17.51 21.07
CA ASP A 345 2.34 18.63 20.14
C ASP A 345 3.40 18.45 19.02
N ASN A 346 2.95 18.62 17.78
CA ASN A 346 3.73 18.50 16.54
C ASN A 346 4.28 17.08 16.24
N ASP A 347 3.73 16.03 16.84
CA ASP A 347 4.13 14.65 16.52
C ASP A 347 3.78 14.23 15.09
N GLY A 348 2.69 14.78 14.52
CA GLY A 348 2.26 14.51 13.15
C GLY A 348 1.86 13.05 12.91
N PHE A 349 1.13 12.43 13.82
CA PHE A 349 0.64 11.05 13.74
C PHE A 349 -0.36 10.92 12.57
N SER A 350 0.12 10.49 11.37
CA SER A 350 -0.72 10.54 10.16
C SER A 350 -0.25 9.68 8.99
N VAL A 351 1.02 9.27 8.92
CA VAL A 351 1.50 8.39 7.83
C VAL A 351 0.84 7.03 8.01
N VAL A 352 0.14 6.52 7.00
CA VAL A 352 -0.67 5.30 7.14
C VAL A 352 -0.32 4.26 6.10
N SER A 353 -0.43 2.99 6.50
CA SER A 353 -0.46 1.84 5.61
C SER A 353 -1.33 0.73 6.21
N LEU A 354 -2.08 0.03 5.37
CA LEU A 354 -3.12 -0.93 5.76
C LEU A 354 -2.95 -2.25 5.00
N SER A 355 -2.88 -3.36 5.74
CA SER A 355 -2.98 -4.71 5.17
C SER A 355 -3.97 -5.54 5.97
N GLY A 356 -5.11 -5.86 5.40
CA GLY A 356 -6.22 -6.57 6.04
C GLY A 356 -6.72 -5.87 7.31
N ASP A 357 -6.53 -6.52 8.43
CA ASP A 357 -6.89 -6.02 9.76
C ASP A 357 -5.69 -5.40 10.52
N THR A 358 -4.59 -5.13 9.83
CA THR A 358 -3.38 -4.51 10.41
C THR A 358 -3.19 -3.10 9.83
N LEU A 359 -3.17 -2.09 10.69
CA LEU A 359 -2.90 -0.69 10.36
C LEU A 359 -1.58 -0.27 10.99
N ALA A 360 -0.64 0.19 10.18
CA ALA A 360 0.57 0.89 10.64
C ALA A 360 0.36 2.40 10.56
N VAL A 361 0.82 3.13 11.57
CA VAL A 361 0.77 4.59 11.59
C VAL A 361 2.12 5.15 12.02
N GLY A 362 2.67 6.05 11.22
CA GLY A 362 3.87 6.80 11.57
C GLY A 362 3.57 8.17 12.16
N ALA A 363 4.42 8.57 13.12
CA ALA A 363 4.50 9.91 13.69
C ALA A 363 5.96 10.36 13.57
N ILE A 364 6.30 10.98 12.42
CA ILE A 364 7.69 11.25 12.04
C ILE A 364 8.42 12.27 12.93
N TYR A 365 7.66 13.03 13.71
CA TYR A 365 8.21 14.03 14.63
C TYR A 365 8.01 13.69 16.10
N GLU A 366 7.53 12.47 16.44
CA GLU A 366 7.40 12.01 17.81
C GLU A 366 8.74 12.13 18.55
N ASN A 367 8.71 12.63 19.79
CA ASN A 367 9.91 13.18 20.46
C ASN A 367 10.61 12.24 21.44
N SER A 368 10.19 10.98 21.58
CA SER A 368 10.82 10.07 22.54
C SER A 368 12.18 9.57 22.07
N THR A 369 13.16 9.59 22.97
CA THR A 369 14.51 9.05 22.75
C THR A 369 14.63 7.56 23.09
N THR A 370 13.55 6.92 23.49
CA THR A 370 13.54 5.49 23.79
C THR A 370 13.77 4.65 22.54
N THR A 371 14.27 3.44 22.71
CA THR A 371 14.56 2.50 21.61
C THR A 371 13.86 1.17 21.81
N GLY A 372 13.66 0.44 20.72
CA GLY A 372 13.04 -0.89 20.73
C GLY A 372 11.52 -0.85 20.82
N ILE A 373 10.93 -2.02 20.90
CA ILE A 373 9.48 -2.22 20.77
C ILE A 373 8.81 -2.14 22.14
N ASN A 374 7.67 -1.43 22.20
CA ASN A 374 6.89 -1.19 23.40
C ASN A 374 7.72 -0.53 24.54
N SER A 375 8.73 0.25 24.17
CA SER A 375 9.44 1.10 25.13
C SER A 375 8.50 2.21 25.65
N MET A 376 8.74 2.68 26.86
CA MET A 376 7.90 3.73 27.47
C MET A 376 8.29 5.11 26.90
N PRO A 377 7.37 5.81 26.21
CA PRO A 377 7.67 7.14 25.67
C PRO A 377 8.12 8.13 26.74
N ASN A 378 9.02 9.05 26.41
CA ASN A 378 9.61 9.99 27.37
C ASN A 378 9.72 11.45 26.88
N ASP A 379 9.37 11.74 25.61
CA ASP A 379 9.33 13.07 24.97
C ASP A 379 10.55 13.94 25.27
N SER A 380 11.74 13.35 25.33
CA SER A 380 12.98 14.04 25.70
C SER A 380 13.93 14.32 24.53
N GLY A 381 13.55 13.92 23.31
CA GLY A 381 14.25 14.17 22.06
C GLY A 381 13.63 15.27 21.22
N SER A 382 13.96 15.27 19.94
CA SER A 382 13.42 16.19 18.94
C SER A 382 13.28 15.50 17.60
N GLY A 383 12.03 15.15 17.19
CA GLY A 383 11.76 14.56 15.89
C GLY A 383 12.43 13.19 15.67
N ASN A 384 12.54 12.37 16.71
CA ASN A 384 13.08 11.02 16.59
C ASN A 384 12.17 10.11 15.74
N GLY A 385 10.86 10.36 15.82
CA GLY A 385 9.83 9.61 15.14
C GLY A 385 9.48 8.27 15.80
N ALA A 386 8.29 7.78 15.50
CA ALA A 386 7.78 6.49 15.96
C ALA A 386 6.82 5.87 14.96
N ALA A 387 6.65 4.55 15.00
CA ALA A 387 5.59 3.85 14.33
C ALA A 387 4.69 3.14 15.36
N TYR A 388 3.42 3.03 15.03
CA TYR A 388 2.40 2.37 15.85
C TYR A 388 1.69 1.33 15.01
N VAL A 389 1.42 0.19 15.59
CA VAL A 389 0.64 -0.85 14.91
C VAL A 389 -0.66 -1.06 15.67
N PHE A 390 -1.74 -1.06 14.91
CA PHE A 390 -3.09 -1.37 15.38
C PHE A 390 -3.60 -2.60 14.66
N THR A 391 -4.40 -3.39 15.37
CA THR A 391 -5.08 -4.56 14.80
C THR A 391 -6.57 -4.48 15.04
N ARG A 392 -7.36 -5.00 14.11
CA ARG A 392 -8.82 -4.99 14.15
C ARG A 392 -9.37 -6.40 14.42
N GLU A 393 -10.33 -6.51 15.32
CA GLU A 393 -11.17 -7.70 15.48
C GLU A 393 -12.64 -7.28 15.31
N GLY A 394 -13.25 -7.72 14.21
CA GLY A 394 -14.57 -7.25 13.80
C GLY A 394 -14.57 -5.74 13.49
N ILE A 395 -15.17 -4.94 14.38
CA ILE A 395 -15.20 -3.47 14.25
C ILE A 395 -14.32 -2.77 15.28
N THR A 396 -13.57 -3.52 16.08
CA THR A 396 -12.83 -2.99 17.22
C THR A 396 -11.34 -2.97 16.91
N TRP A 397 -10.76 -1.78 16.86
CA TRP A 397 -9.33 -1.56 16.74
C TRP A 397 -8.65 -1.58 18.12
N THR A 398 -7.44 -2.10 18.20
CA THR A 398 -6.59 -2.09 19.39
C THR A 398 -5.15 -1.81 19.02
N GLN A 399 -4.44 -0.99 19.80
CA GLN A 399 -3.01 -0.80 19.59
C GLN A 399 -2.27 -2.08 20.01
N GLN A 400 -1.52 -2.67 19.07
CA GLN A 400 -0.72 -3.87 19.31
C GLN A 400 0.72 -3.52 19.68
N ALA A 401 1.31 -2.49 19.04
CA ALA A 401 2.70 -2.12 19.30
C ALA A 401 2.93 -0.60 19.20
N TYR A 402 3.93 -0.14 19.94
CA TYR A 402 4.67 1.10 19.75
C TYR A 402 6.09 0.73 19.35
N ILE A 403 6.55 1.19 18.20
CA ILE A 403 7.79 0.75 17.58
C ILE A 403 8.76 1.90 17.45
N LYS A 404 9.94 1.71 18.00
CA LYS A 404 11.13 2.56 17.82
C LYS A 404 12.25 1.67 17.27
N PRO A 405 13.18 2.20 16.49
CA PRO A 405 14.37 1.45 16.10
C PRO A 405 15.29 1.19 17.29
N ASP A 406 16.26 0.29 17.11
CA ASP A 406 17.28 0.01 18.13
C ASP A 406 18.32 1.13 18.27
N ILE A 407 18.19 2.20 17.46
CA ILE A 407 19.02 3.40 17.51
C ILE A 407 18.19 4.61 17.95
N SER A 408 18.83 5.60 18.54
CA SER A 408 18.21 6.89 18.88
C SER A 408 19.07 8.03 18.38
N GLN A 409 18.44 8.94 17.67
CA GLN A 409 19.06 10.13 17.10
C GLN A 409 18.01 11.24 17.01
N ASP A 410 18.35 12.45 17.38
CA ASP A 410 17.48 13.62 17.15
C ASP A 410 17.29 13.84 15.65
N SER A 411 16.08 14.18 15.27
CA SER A 411 15.67 14.37 13.87
C SER A 411 15.86 13.10 13.00
N LEU A 412 15.78 11.91 13.59
CA LEU A 412 15.84 10.65 12.84
C LEU A 412 14.66 10.54 11.85
N ALA A 413 13.52 11.14 12.18
CA ALA A 413 12.30 11.15 11.38
C ALA A 413 11.83 9.72 11.00
N PHE A 414 11.88 8.79 11.95
CA PHE A 414 11.43 7.41 11.81
C PHE A 414 9.90 7.36 11.79
N GLY A 415 9.29 6.95 10.67
CA GLY A 415 7.82 6.92 10.60
C GLY A 415 7.21 6.95 9.20
N ILE A 416 7.98 6.80 8.13
CA ILE A 416 7.42 6.49 6.80
C ILE A 416 7.13 5.00 6.78
N VAL A 417 5.86 4.61 6.84
CA VAL A 417 5.47 3.21 7.08
C VAL A 417 4.84 2.57 5.87
N ASP A 418 5.15 1.28 5.68
CA ASP A 418 4.36 0.37 4.88
C ASP A 418 4.29 -1.01 5.53
N VAL A 419 3.12 -1.68 5.44
CA VAL A 419 2.87 -2.99 6.06
C VAL A 419 2.21 -3.95 5.09
N ASP A 420 2.81 -5.14 4.95
CA ASP A 420 2.17 -6.29 4.31
C ASP A 420 2.17 -7.48 5.28
N GLU A 421 0.99 -7.99 5.59
CA GLU A 421 0.76 -9.12 6.52
C GLU A 421 1.46 -8.93 7.88
N ASP A 422 2.54 -9.69 8.09
CA ASP A 422 3.36 -9.72 9.31
C ASP A 422 4.70 -8.99 9.15
N THR A 423 4.86 -8.18 8.10
CA THR A 423 6.07 -7.41 7.83
C THR A 423 5.75 -5.92 7.78
N LEU A 424 6.44 -5.13 8.59
CA LEU A 424 6.37 -3.67 8.60
C LEU A 424 7.72 -3.11 8.17
N VAL A 425 7.69 -2.18 7.24
CA VAL A 425 8.85 -1.37 6.85
C VAL A 425 8.68 0.03 7.37
N VAL A 426 9.76 0.63 7.88
CA VAL A 426 9.73 2.00 8.37
C VAL A 426 10.95 2.77 7.86
N GLY A 427 10.72 3.76 7.03
CA GLY A 427 11.73 4.72 6.59
C GLY A 427 12.08 5.72 7.70
N ALA A 428 13.33 6.16 7.70
CA ALA A 428 13.89 7.14 8.62
C ALA A 428 14.86 8.07 7.86
N ILE A 429 14.30 9.11 7.25
CA ILE A 429 15.02 10.00 6.32
C ILE A 429 16.14 10.81 6.99
N GLY A 430 16.02 11.02 8.30
CA GLY A 430 17.00 11.79 9.07
C GLY A 430 18.15 10.96 9.62
N ASP A 431 18.30 9.70 9.24
CA ASP A 431 19.43 8.88 9.69
C ASP A 431 20.75 9.42 9.13
N ASN A 432 21.67 9.76 10.05
CA ASN A 432 22.97 10.34 9.75
C ASN A 432 24.12 9.30 9.80
N SER A 433 23.78 8.00 9.79
CA SER A 433 24.81 6.96 9.82
C SER A 433 25.58 6.87 8.49
N GLU A 434 26.88 6.81 8.59
CA GLU A 434 27.82 6.58 7.48
C GLU A 434 27.90 5.11 7.05
N SER A 435 27.11 4.25 7.68
CA SER A 435 27.04 2.83 7.31
C SER A 435 26.34 2.65 5.95
N TYR A 436 26.54 1.55 5.29
CA TYR A 436 25.95 1.20 4.00
C TYR A 436 25.56 -0.27 3.93
N GLY A 437 24.60 -0.58 3.06
CA GLY A 437 24.11 -1.94 2.83
C GLY A 437 23.20 -2.45 3.97
N ILE A 438 23.17 -3.76 4.16
CA ILE A 438 22.20 -4.44 5.02
C ILE A 438 22.81 -4.84 6.35
N ASN A 439 22.13 -4.53 7.46
CA ASN A 439 22.54 -4.89 8.82
C ASN A 439 23.97 -4.45 9.19
N SER A 440 24.41 -3.35 8.57
CA SER A 440 25.69 -2.74 8.93
C SER A 440 25.60 -2.10 10.33
N THR A 441 26.76 -1.97 10.98
CA THR A 441 26.79 -1.34 12.30
C THR A 441 26.53 0.15 12.16
N TYR A 442 25.56 0.66 12.92
CA TYR A 442 25.28 2.09 13.02
C TYR A 442 26.55 2.87 13.39
N ASN A 443 26.87 3.89 12.60
CA ASN A 443 28.06 4.70 12.77
C ASN A 443 27.75 6.16 12.36
N ASN A 444 27.43 6.99 13.34
CA ASN A 444 27.18 8.42 13.11
C ASN A 444 28.39 9.23 13.61
N THR A 445 29.26 9.67 12.73
CA THR A 445 30.37 10.59 13.03
C THR A 445 30.06 12.05 12.64
N GLY A 446 28.88 12.29 12.04
CA GLY A 446 28.43 13.59 11.55
C GLY A 446 28.97 13.94 10.17
N ALA A 447 29.34 12.94 9.36
CA ALA A 447 29.81 13.14 7.99
C ALA A 447 28.79 12.73 6.92
N ALA A 448 27.58 12.27 7.30
CA ALA A 448 26.53 11.82 6.40
C ALA A 448 25.15 12.32 6.85
N ASP A 449 24.92 13.64 6.81
CA ASP A 449 23.66 14.25 7.22
C ASP A 449 22.51 13.82 6.29
N PHE A 450 21.41 13.28 6.87
CA PHE A 450 20.20 12.86 6.15
C PHE A 450 20.47 11.86 5.01
N SER A 451 21.43 10.96 5.18
CA SER A 451 21.64 9.87 4.23
C SER A 451 20.44 8.89 4.19
N GLY A 452 19.69 8.83 5.29
CA GLY A 452 18.46 8.07 5.41
C GLY A 452 18.68 6.57 5.64
N SER A 453 17.62 5.88 6.03
CA SER A 453 17.59 4.42 6.23
C SER A 453 16.18 3.87 6.17
N ALA A 454 16.06 2.54 6.07
CA ALA A 454 14.81 1.82 6.28
C ALA A 454 15.02 0.67 7.26
N PHE A 455 14.00 0.41 8.06
CA PHE A 455 14.00 -0.66 9.06
C PHE A 455 12.90 -1.65 8.75
N VAL A 456 13.18 -2.94 8.85
CA VAL A 456 12.19 -3.99 8.65
C VAL A 456 11.90 -4.66 9.98
N PHE A 457 10.63 -4.76 10.31
CA PHE A 457 10.12 -5.46 11.48
C PHE A 457 9.22 -6.62 11.04
N VAL A 458 9.24 -7.70 11.81
CA VAL A 458 8.38 -8.86 11.57
C VAL A 458 7.60 -9.22 12.81
N ARG A 459 6.36 -9.66 12.60
CA ARG A 459 5.43 -10.09 13.64
C ARG A 459 5.41 -11.61 13.76
N ASN A 460 5.38 -12.10 15.00
CA ASN A 460 5.10 -13.50 15.31
C ASN A 460 4.02 -13.54 16.39
N GLY A 461 2.80 -13.86 15.99
CA GLY A 461 1.61 -13.69 16.83
C GLY A 461 1.37 -12.21 17.13
N THR A 462 1.57 -11.79 18.38
CA THR A 462 1.44 -10.37 18.79
C THR A 462 2.78 -9.67 19.01
N ASN A 463 3.89 -10.38 18.81
CA ASN A 463 5.22 -9.87 19.13
C ASN A 463 5.96 -9.43 17.86
N TRP A 464 6.32 -8.18 17.81
CA TRP A 464 7.16 -7.60 16.78
C TRP A 464 8.64 -7.71 17.12
N SER A 465 9.49 -7.81 16.12
CA SER A 465 10.96 -7.79 16.28
C SER A 465 11.60 -7.16 15.05
N GLN A 466 12.68 -6.37 15.26
CA GLN A 466 13.45 -5.83 14.15
C GLN A 466 14.19 -6.97 13.44
N GLN A 467 14.02 -7.07 12.12
CA GLN A 467 14.65 -8.09 11.28
C GLN A 467 15.83 -7.52 10.48
N ALA A 468 15.71 -6.28 9.98
CA ALA A 468 16.76 -5.66 9.19
C ALA A 468 16.87 -4.15 9.45
N TYR A 469 18.08 -3.65 9.20
CA TYR A 469 18.45 -2.25 9.04
C TYR A 469 19.07 -2.09 7.66
N LEU A 470 18.49 -1.24 6.84
CA LEU A 470 18.84 -1.04 5.45
C LEU A 470 19.37 0.38 5.24
N LYS A 471 20.50 0.48 4.57
CA LYS A 471 21.09 1.73 4.09
C LYS A 471 21.30 1.61 2.59
N ALA A 472 21.32 2.73 1.90
CA ALA A 472 21.72 2.75 0.50
C ALA A 472 23.08 2.03 0.33
N PRO A 473 23.29 1.30 -0.76
CA PRO A 473 24.61 0.77 -1.06
C PRO A 473 25.58 1.95 -1.24
N LEU A 474 26.87 1.73 -0.93
CA LEU A 474 27.87 2.77 -1.17
C LEU A 474 27.99 2.98 -2.68
N THR A 475 27.47 4.08 -3.17
CA THR A 475 27.43 4.43 -4.60
C THR A 475 28.40 5.55 -4.98
N GLY A 476 29.22 6.06 -4.04
CA GLY A 476 30.17 7.15 -4.30
C GLY A 476 30.96 7.56 -3.07
N THR A 477 31.11 8.85 -2.85
CA THR A 477 31.61 9.39 -1.58
C THR A 477 30.51 9.28 -0.51
N LEU A 478 30.85 9.23 0.77
CA LEU A 478 29.87 9.30 1.86
C LEU A 478 28.96 10.50 1.63
N ASN A 479 27.66 10.25 1.38
CA ASN A 479 26.78 11.26 0.83
C ASN A 479 25.84 11.82 1.86
N ASP A 480 25.83 13.14 1.91
CA ASP A 480 24.85 13.95 2.60
C ASP A 480 23.59 14.07 1.73
N LEU A 481 22.41 14.07 2.35
CA LEU A 481 21.13 14.40 1.73
C LEU A 481 20.70 13.46 0.59
N GLU A 482 20.68 12.15 0.79
CA GLU A 482 20.11 11.19 -0.18
C GLU A 482 18.64 10.84 0.12
N TYR A 483 18.23 10.98 1.38
CA TYR A 483 16.88 10.67 1.86
C TYR A 483 16.44 9.23 1.53
N PHE A 484 17.35 8.25 1.63
CA PHE A 484 16.98 6.84 1.51
C PHE A 484 15.90 6.47 2.55
N GLY A 485 14.81 5.88 2.12
CA GLY A 485 13.63 5.62 2.97
C GLY A 485 12.59 6.75 2.96
N PHE A 486 12.66 7.68 1.99
CA PHE A 486 11.65 8.72 1.79
C PHE A 486 10.30 8.15 1.38
N SER A 487 10.30 7.12 0.56
CA SER A 487 9.16 6.28 0.22
C SER A 487 9.54 4.82 0.37
N VAL A 488 8.61 4.00 0.82
CA VAL A 488 8.79 2.55 0.98
C VAL A 488 7.50 1.84 0.61
N ASP A 489 7.61 0.68 -0.03
CA ASP A 489 6.46 -0.21 -0.28
C ASP A 489 6.92 -1.66 -0.28
N ILE A 490 6.11 -2.57 0.28
CA ILE A 490 6.40 -3.99 0.43
C ILE A 490 5.25 -4.87 -0.02
N ASP A 491 5.52 -5.81 -0.92
CA ASP A 491 4.64 -6.94 -1.23
C ASP A 491 5.38 -8.26 -0.95
N GLY A 492 4.93 -8.98 0.06
CA GLY A 492 5.48 -10.26 0.48
C GLY A 492 6.93 -10.23 0.91
N ASN A 493 7.78 -10.71 0.04
CA ASN A 493 9.22 -10.77 0.25
C ASN A 493 10.01 -9.79 -0.61
N THR A 494 9.33 -8.85 -1.26
CA THR A 494 9.94 -7.81 -2.10
C THR A 494 9.62 -6.44 -1.52
N LEU A 495 10.66 -5.65 -1.30
CA LEU A 495 10.61 -4.31 -0.75
C LEU A 495 11.27 -3.34 -1.74
N ILE A 496 10.63 -2.20 -1.98
CA ILE A 496 11.24 -1.08 -2.69
C ILE A 496 11.43 0.12 -1.74
N VAL A 497 12.53 0.83 -1.90
CA VAL A 497 12.90 2.01 -1.10
C VAL A 497 13.33 3.12 -2.03
N GLY A 498 12.65 4.25 -1.96
CA GLY A 498 13.00 5.46 -2.69
C GLY A 498 14.07 6.29 -1.98
N SER A 499 14.89 6.96 -2.79
CA SER A 499 15.97 7.86 -2.40
C SER A 499 16.00 9.05 -3.37
N PRO A 500 15.03 10.00 -3.26
CA PRO A 500 14.81 11.01 -4.31
C PRO A 500 15.92 12.02 -4.46
N LEU A 501 16.81 12.14 -3.48
CA LEU A 501 17.92 13.09 -3.53
C LEU A 501 19.27 12.42 -3.89
N GLU A 502 19.27 11.15 -4.30
CA GLU A 502 20.46 10.45 -4.77
C GLU A 502 21.04 11.16 -6.00
N LYS A 503 22.40 11.23 -6.13
CA LYS A 503 23.10 12.24 -6.95
C LYS A 503 23.84 11.68 -8.16
N SER A 504 23.80 10.36 -8.43
CA SER A 504 24.57 9.80 -9.54
C SER A 504 23.95 10.12 -10.91
N SER A 505 24.80 10.33 -11.91
CA SER A 505 24.41 10.65 -13.29
C SER A 505 24.26 9.43 -14.19
N VAL A 506 24.55 8.23 -13.71
CA VAL A 506 24.47 7.00 -14.52
C VAL A 506 23.06 6.40 -14.38
N GLY A 507 22.33 6.38 -15.49
CA GLY A 507 20.94 5.93 -15.55
C GLY A 507 20.76 4.42 -15.78
N GLY A 508 19.48 3.98 -15.70
CA GLY A 508 19.01 2.65 -16.02
C GLY A 508 18.98 1.68 -14.84
N THR A 509 19.00 0.39 -15.14
CA THR A 509 18.92 -0.69 -14.13
C THR A 509 20.32 -1.17 -13.75
N ASN A 510 20.59 -1.21 -12.42
CA ASN A 510 21.90 -1.61 -11.85
C ASN A 510 23.09 -0.84 -12.46
N PRO A 511 23.07 0.50 -12.45
CA PRO A 511 24.21 1.29 -12.94
C PRO A 511 25.49 0.93 -12.16
N VAL A 512 26.62 0.88 -12.88
CA VAL A 512 27.90 0.33 -12.36
C VAL A 512 28.75 1.39 -11.66
N THR A 513 28.44 2.67 -11.88
CA THR A 513 29.20 3.79 -11.31
C THR A 513 28.26 4.80 -10.70
N SER A 514 28.68 5.40 -9.59
CA SER A 514 28.09 6.62 -9.07
C SER A 514 29.17 7.68 -9.02
N ASP A 515 28.82 8.88 -9.41
CA ASP A 515 29.76 9.99 -9.58
C ASP A 515 29.33 11.26 -8.83
N ASP A 516 28.17 11.25 -8.17
CA ASP A 516 27.61 12.35 -7.37
C ASP A 516 27.66 13.73 -8.09
N THR A 517 27.39 13.70 -9.40
CA THR A 517 27.57 14.91 -10.25
C THR A 517 26.27 15.67 -10.47
N LEU A 518 25.11 15.05 -10.17
CA LEU A 518 23.79 15.67 -10.29
C LEU A 518 23.27 16.09 -8.91
N SER A 519 22.31 17.02 -8.88
CA SER A 519 21.55 17.36 -7.70
C SER A 519 20.21 16.61 -7.77
N SER A 520 19.87 15.83 -6.74
CA SER A 520 18.52 15.26 -6.58
C SER A 520 17.98 14.50 -7.82
N ALA A 521 18.86 13.79 -8.55
CA ALA A 521 18.42 12.99 -9.69
C ALA A 521 17.54 11.79 -9.25
N GLY A 522 17.77 11.31 -8.04
CA GLY A 522 16.99 10.27 -7.38
C GLY A 522 17.30 8.85 -7.85
N ALA A 523 16.91 7.90 -7.00
CA ALA A 523 17.03 6.46 -7.22
C ALA A 523 15.97 5.68 -6.45
N ALA A 524 15.76 4.42 -6.84
CA ALA A 524 14.99 3.46 -6.05
C ALA A 524 15.77 2.14 -5.94
N PHE A 525 15.65 1.47 -4.80
CA PHE A 525 16.38 0.25 -4.50
C PHE A 525 15.40 -0.87 -4.15
N VAL A 526 15.57 -2.02 -4.80
CA VAL A 526 14.71 -3.19 -4.55
C VAL A 526 15.49 -4.22 -3.75
N TYR A 527 14.84 -4.73 -2.73
CA TYR A 527 15.35 -5.78 -1.86
C TYR A 527 14.41 -6.99 -1.90
N THR A 528 14.97 -8.18 -1.87
CA THR A 528 14.21 -9.43 -1.74
C THR A 528 14.63 -10.20 -0.52
N ARG A 529 13.69 -10.94 0.08
CA ARG A 529 13.88 -11.71 1.31
C ARG A 529 13.82 -13.21 1.04
N ALA A 530 14.80 -13.94 1.56
CA ALA A 530 14.78 -15.41 1.63
C ALA A 530 14.89 -15.86 3.10
N GLY A 531 13.77 -16.32 3.66
CA GLY A 531 13.64 -16.59 5.09
C GLY A 531 13.77 -15.30 5.92
N THR A 532 14.86 -15.12 6.65
CA THR A 532 15.16 -13.91 7.42
C THR A 532 16.22 -13.02 6.78
N ASN A 533 16.76 -13.43 5.63
CA ASN A 533 17.88 -12.74 5.00
C ASN A 533 17.39 -11.86 3.85
N TRP A 534 17.61 -10.57 3.96
CA TRP A 534 17.39 -9.59 2.91
C TRP A 534 18.64 -9.48 2.02
N GLN A 535 18.42 -9.24 0.74
CA GLN A 535 19.46 -8.91 -0.21
C GLN A 535 18.98 -7.82 -1.15
N GLN A 536 19.85 -6.90 -1.53
CA GLN A 536 19.57 -5.95 -2.59
C GLN A 536 19.56 -6.70 -3.94
N THR A 537 18.50 -6.50 -4.71
CA THR A 537 18.28 -7.16 -5.99
C THR A 537 18.44 -6.20 -7.16
N LEU A 538 17.93 -4.97 -7.02
CA LEU A 538 17.97 -3.96 -8.07
C LEU A 538 18.36 -2.59 -7.50
N HIS A 539 18.96 -1.78 -8.38
CA HIS A 539 19.13 -0.34 -8.28
C HIS A 539 18.53 0.28 -9.54
N LEU A 540 17.52 1.11 -9.39
CA LEU A 540 16.75 1.71 -10.47
C LEU A 540 17.01 3.22 -10.51
N LYS A 541 17.21 3.74 -11.72
CA LYS A 541 17.39 5.16 -12.02
C LYS A 541 16.61 5.51 -13.30
N ALA A 542 16.30 6.77 -13.50
CA ALA A 542 15.86 7.25 -14.80
C ALA A 542 16.85 6.81 -15.90
N ASP A 543 16.40 6.60 -17.11
CA ASP A 543 17.30 6.23 -18.23
C ASP A 543 18.29 7.35 -18.55
N THR A 544 17.85 8.59 -18.45
CA THR A 544 18.65 9.82 -18.53
C THR A 544 18.41 10.64 -17.27
N PRO A 545 19.15 10.41 -16.19
CA PRO A 545 18.98 11.19 -14.97
C PRO A 545 19.37 12.65 -15.20
N GLU A 546 18.55 13.57 -14.75
CA GLU A 546 18.83 15.00 -14.71
C GLU A 546 18.79 15.52 -13.27
N SER A 547 19.29 16.77 -13.08
CA SER A 547 19.22 17.39 -11.75
C SER A 547 17.77 17.75 -11.43
N ASP A 548 17.37 17.43 -10.19
CA ASP A 548 16.05 17.71 -9.60
C ASP A 548 14.88 16.89 -10.18
N ASP A 549 15.19 15.80 -10.92
CA ASP A 549 14.20 14.81 -11.40
C ASP A 549 13.40 14.14 -10.26
N LEU A 550 14.06 13.90 -9.12
CA LEU A 550 13.47 13.26 -7.94
C LEU A 550 12.97 11.83 -8.19
N PHE A 551 13.65 11.03 -9.02
CA PHE A 551 13.27 9.61 -9.22
C PHE A 551 13.18 8.87 -7.88
N GLY A 552 12.07 8.18 -7.63
CA GLY A 552 11.85 7.49 -6.35
C GLY A 552 11.27 8.39 -5.26
N ILE A 553 10.66 9.53 -5.61
CA ILE A 553 9.90 10.37 -4.68
C ILE A 553 8.72 9.59 -4.09
N ASP A 554 8.06 8.80 -4.92
CA ASP A 554 7.07 7.82 -4.53
C ASP A 554 7.30 6.52 -5.29
N VAL A 555 7.05 5.39 -4.64
CA VAL A 555 7.26 4.05 -5.17
C VAL A 555 6.08 3.16 -4.79
N ALA A 556 5.67 2.26 -5.69
CA ALA A 556 4.69 1.24 -5.38
C ALA A 556 5.06 -0.10 -6.03
N ILE A 557 4.67 -1.20 -5.37
CA ILE A 557 4.85 -2.57 -5.85
C ILE A 557 3.55 -3.36 -5.73
N ALA A 558 3.21 -4.11 -6.76
CA ALA A 558 2.13 -5.10 -6.71
C ALA A 558 2.54 -6.35 -7.49
N GLY A 559 2.76 -7.44 -6.77
CA GLY A 559 3.24 -8.69 -7.34
C GLY A 559 4.63 -8.56 -7.94
N ASP A 560 4.70 -8.46 -9.26
CA ASP A 560 5.93 -8.32 -10.04
C ASP A 560 6.06 -6.97 -10.77
N ILE A 561 5.13 -6.07 -10.53
CA ILE A 561 5.12 -4.73 -11.11
C ILE A 561 5.66 -3.72 -10.08
N ILE A 562 6.60 -2.91 -10.51
CA ILE A 562 7.08 -1.72 -9.78
C ILE A 562 6.71 -0.48 -10.57
N ILE A 563 6.24 0.54 -9.87
CA ILE A 563 6.12 1.90 -10.40
C ILE A 563 6.92 2.87 -9.54
N THR A 564 7.51 3.88 -10.18
CA THR A 564 8.18 4.98 -9.50
C THR A 564 7.88 6.31 -10.16
N GLY A 565 7.67 7.33 -9.36
CA GLY A 565 7.43 8.68 -9.82
C GLY A 565 8.70 9.48 -10.02
N ILE A 566 8.62 10.47 -10.94
CA ILE A 566 9.70 11.38 -11.34
C ILE A 566 9.08 12.76 -11.61
N PRO A 567 8.65 13.50 -10.58
CA PRO A 567 7.86 14.73 -10.78
C PRO A 567 8.64 15.89 -11.38
N GLY A 568 9.96 15.89 -11.30
CA GLY A 568 10.83 16.92 -11.88
C GLY A 568 11.31 16.64 -13.30
N GLU A 569 10.81 15.60 -13.96
CA GLU A 569 11.20 15.27 -15.34
C GLU A 569 10.61 16.29 -16.34
N ASP A 570 11.40 16.77 -17.30
CA ASP A 570 11.19 18.00 -18.07
C ASP A 570 10.72 17.81 -19.54
N SER A 571 10.40 16.60 -19.98
CA SER A 571 10.04 16.37 -21.38
C SER A 571 8.61 16.82 -21.72
N ASN A 572 8.38 17.18 -22.98
CA ASN A 572 7.07 17.51 -23.52
C ASN A 572 6.33 16.32 -24.12
N SER A 573 6.79 15.10 -23.89
CA SER A 573 6.09 13.88 -24.31
C SER A 573 4.75 13.72 -23.56
N TYR A 574 3.85 12.90 -24.08
CA TYR A 574 2.53 12.66 -23.48
C TYR A 574 2.10 11.20 -23.63
N GLY A 575 1.24 10.74 -22.73
CA GLY A 575 0.70 9.37 -22.79
C GLY A 575 1.71 8.31 -22.37
N VAL A 576 1.76 7.17 -23.04
CA VAL A 576 2.62 6.04 -22.67
C VAL A 576 3.56 5.69 -23.80
N ASN A 577 4.86 5.57 -23.48
CA ASN A 577 5.92 5.18 -24.40
C ASN A 577 5.96 6.04 -25.68
N ASP A 578 5.52 7.29 -25.60
CA ASP A 578 5.79 8.27 -26.64
C ASP A 578 7.32 8.45 -26.79
N ILE A 579 7.75 9.02 -27.88
CA ILE A 579 9.19 9.21 -28.10
C ILE A 579 9.73 9.99 -26.93
N TYR A 580 10.48 9.28 -26.07
CA TYR A 580 11.20 9.88 -24.96
C TYR A 580 12.10 10.98 -25.54
N ASN A 581 11.74 12.18 -25.26
CA ASN A 581 12.45 13.38 -25.69
C ASN A 581 12.62 14.28 -24.48
N ASP A 582 13.53 13.84 -23.60
CA ASP A 582 13.96 14.63 -22.47
C ASP A 582 14.82 15.78 -23.03
N ASP A 583 14.11 16.83 -23.45
CA ASP A 583 14.70 17.98 -24.13
C ASP A 583 14.65 19.28 -23.29
N GLY A 584 14.28 19.14 -22.01
CA GLY A 584 14.16 20.28 -21.10
C GLY A 584 13.15 21.34 -21.58
N SER A 585 12.11 20.91 -22.32
CA SER A 585 11.21 21.88 -22.97
C SER A 585 9.98 22.23 -22.16
N VAL A 586 9.65 21.43 -21.12
CA VAL A 586 8.49 21.64 -20.22
C VAL A 586 8.91 21.34 -18.78
N ASP A 587 9.39 22.37 -18.08
CA ASP A 587 9.94 22.29 -16.73
C ASP A 587 8.96 21.58 -15.78
N ASP A 588 9.45 20.62 -14.96
CA ASP A 588 8.71 19.90 -13.90
C ASP A 588 7.36 19.30 -14.37
N SER A 589 7.27 18.90 -15.62
CA SER A 589 6.03 18.27 -16.14
C SER A 589 5.77 16.88 -15.55
N GLY A 590 6.84 16.20 -15.15
CA GLY A 590 6.86 14.93 -14.44
C GLY A 590 6.63 13.70 -15.29
N ALA A 591 7.04 12.54 -14.80
CA ALA A 591 6.87 11.22 -15.41
C ALA A 591 6.68 10.12 -14.37
N ALA A 592 6.32 8.92 -14.84
CA ALA A 592 6.37 7.70 -14.04
C ALA A 592 6.97 6.55 -14.85
N TYR A 593 7.81 5.74 -14.23
CA TYR A 593 8.39 4.53 -14.83
C TYR A 593 7.76 3.29 -14.22
N LEU A 594 7.40 2.34 -15.09
CA LEU A 594 6.90 1.03 -14.68
C LEU A 594 7.84 -0.06 -15.16
N TYR A 595 8.14 -0.99 -14.27
CA TYR A 595 9.04 -2.13 -14.49
C TYR A 595 8.33 -3.46 -14.17
N GLN A 596 8.69 -4.50 -14.90
CA GLN A 596 8.25 -5.89 -14.66
C GLN A 596 9.31 -6.91 -15.07
#